data_26a9bdda07a2b485503b5ddaa521b03f
#
_entry.id   26a9bdda07a2b485503b5ddaa521b03f
#
_cell.length_a   1.000
_cell.length_b   1.000
_cell.length_c   1.000
_cell.angle_alpha   90.00
_cell.angle_beta   90.00
_cell.angle_gamma   90.00
#
_symmetry.space_group_name_H-M   'P 1'
#
loop_
_entity.id
_entity.type
_entity.pdbx_description
1 polymer ?
#
loop_
_entity_poly.entity_id
_entity_poly.type
_entity_poly.pdbx_seq_one_letter_code
_entity_poly.pdbx_strand_id
1 'polypeptide(L)'
;RLLTVTGVQTCALPIYIARFMQLGASAVQMGSIFVTTQECDASQTFKEVYIHSKPEDVLIIESPVGMPGRAIDGEFIRNVEKGQEKPKCCSFHCIKTCDYQKSPYCIIKALYNAAKGNMKRGYAFAGSNAFLSEKIRSVKEVITTLNNEFLLATCQLAPAKMKT
;
A
#
# COMPACT_ATOMS: atom_id res chain seq x y z
N ARG A 1 19.99 14.91 -12.57
CA ARG A 1 20.11 13.54 -12.00
C ARG A 1 18.84 13.29 -11.23
N LEU A 2 17.91 12.53 -11.81
CA LEU A 2 16.81 11.95 -11.07
C LEU A 2 17.41 10.96 -10.08
N LEU A 3 17.39 11.28 -8.79
CA LEU A 3 17.55 10.31 -7.75
C LEU A 3 16.26 9.47 -7.76
N THR A 4 16.30 8.34 -8.45
CA THR A 4 15.27 7.34 -8.39
C THR A 4 15.31 6.76 -6.98
N VAL A 5 14.53 7.30 -6.07
CA VAL A 5 14.25 6.66 -4.79
C VAL A 5 13.35 5.48 -5.11
N THR A 6 13.96 4.32 -5.33
CA THR A 6 13.26 3.05 -5.49
C THR A 6 12.37 2.83 -4.28
N GLY A 7 11.09 2.79 -4.53
CA GLY A 7 9.97 2.50 -3.72
C GLY A 7 10.18 1.92 -2.33
N VAL A 8 10.45 2.76 -1.36
CA VAL A 8 10.04 2.43 -0.01
C VAL A 8 8.54 2.67 0.04
N GLN A 9 7.76 1.61 -0.12
CA GLN A 9 6.30 1.62 0.13
C GLN A 9 6.07 1.78 1.64
N THR A 10 6.41 2.94 2.15
CA THR A 10 6.03 3.33 3.49
C THR A 10 4.73 4.14 3.36
N CYS A 11 3.72 3.85 4.16
CA CYS A 11 2.75 4.88 4.48
C CYS A 11 3.56 6.06 5.01
N ALA A 12 3.70 7.09 4.20
CA ALA A 12 4.51 8.22 4.56
C ALA A 12 3.83 8.96 5.71
N LEU A 13 4.35 8.75 6.92
CA LEU A 13 4.07 9.68 8.00
C LEU A 13 4.59 11.05 7.56
N PRO A 14 3.95 12.15 7.90
CA PRO A 14 4.33 13.51 7.47
C PRO A 14 5.79 13.87 7.79
N ILE A 15 6.32 13.32 8.87
CA ILE A 15 7.74 13.48 9.21
C ILE A 15 8.67 12.88 8.14
N TYR A 16 8.28 11.79 7.49
CA TYR A 16 9.04 11.22 6.37
C TYR A 16 8.94 12.08 5.12
N ILE A 17 7.78 12.71 4.87
CA ILE A 17 7.62 13.67 3.76
C ILE A 17 8.63 14.80 3.94
N ALA A 18 8.64 15.44 5.11
CA ALA A 18 9.56 16.53 5.42
C ALA A 18 11.03 16.08 5.30
N ARG A 19 11.38 14.90 5.82
CA ARG A 19 12.74 14.35 5.76
C ARG A 19 13.17 14.06 4.32
N PHE A 20 12.34 13.44 3.49
CA PHE A 20 12.70 13.16 2.11
C PHE A 20 12.80 14.42 1.26
N MET A 21 11.95 15.41 1.49
CA MET A 21 12.09 16.72 0.83
C MET A 21 13.39 17.43 1.22
N GLN A 22 13.83 17.36 2.47
CA GLN A 22 15.15 17.85 2.89
C GLN A 22 16.31 17.12 2.21
N LEU A 23 16.14 15.83 1.89
CA LEU A 23 17.11 15.04 1.13
C LEU A 23 17.04 15.30 -0.39
N GLY A 24 16.21 16.24 -0.84
CA GLY A 24 16.11 16.66 -2.24
C GLY A 24 14.99 15.99 -3.04
N ALA A 25 14.05 15.29 -2.40
CA ALA A 25 12.88 14.79 -3.09
C ALA A 25 11.96 15.96 -3.50
N SER A 26 11.49 15.96 -4.74
CA SER A 26 10.56 16.98 -5.25
C SER A 26 9.09 16.66 -4.94
N ALA A 27 8.77 15.38 -4.69
CA ALA A 27 7.43 14.91 -4.38
C ALA A 27 7.46 13.59 -3.62
N VAL A 28 6.34 13.23 -3.00
CA VAL A 28 6.14 11.96 -2.29
C VAL A 28 4.86 11.30 -2.81
N GLN A 29 4.92 10.01 -3.12
CA GLN A 29 3.78 9.22 -3.52
C GLN A 29 3.21 8.45 -2.33
N MET A 30 1.90 8.53 -2.11
CA MET A 30 1.18 7.83 -1.06
C MET A 30 -0.02 7.09 -1.65
N GLY A 31 -0.25 5.84 -1.21
CA GLY A 31 -1.37 5.02 -1.66
C GLY A 31 -2.26 4.57 -0.50
N SER A 32 -1.73 3.79 0.42
CA SER A 32 -2.50 3.08 1.46
C SER A 32 -3.41 3.99 2.30
N ILE A 33 -2.97 5.21 2.60
CA ILE A 33 -3.77 6.16 3.38
C ILE A 33 -5.06 6.61 2.66
N PHE A 34 -5.07 6.59 1.31
CA PHE A 34 -6.23 6.95 0.51
C PHE A 34 -7.18 5.78 0.25
N VAL A 35 -6.76 4.54 0.53
CA VAL A 35 -7.63 3.37 0.44
C VAL A 35 -8.78 3.48 1.45
N THR A 36 -8.51 3.95 2.65
CA THR A 36 -9.50 4.11 3.71
C THR A 36 -10.20 5.48 3.63
N THR A 37 -10.52 5.94 2.40
CA THR A 37 -11.30 7.16 2.22
C THR A 37 -12.71 6.86 1.72
N GLN A 38 -13.64 7.81 1.95
CA GLN A 38 -15.01 7.71 1.48
C GLN A 38 -15.06 7.68 -0.05
N GLU A 39 -14.20 8.47 -0.70
CA GLU A 39 -14.12 8.66 -2.15
C GLU A 39 -13.44 7.49 -2.87
N CYS A 40 -12.74 6.60 -2.16
CA CYS A 40 -12.24 5.36 -2.75
C CYS A 40 -13.41 4.45 -3.13
N ASP A 41 -13.45 3.99 -4.37
CA ASP A 41 -14.51 3.14 -4.93
C ASP A 41 -14.39 1.65 -4.58
N ALA A 42 -13.35 1.25 -3.86
CA ALA A 42 -13.23 -0.10 -3.33
C ALA A 42 -14.34 -0.42 -2.32
N SER A 43 -14.71 -1.70 -2.23
CA SER A 43 -15.75 -2.15 -1.31
C SER A 43 -15.41 -1.82 0.15
N GLN A 44 -16.45 -1.70 0.97
CA GLN A 44 -16.32 -1.47 2.40
C GLN A 44 -15.44 -2.55 3.06
N THR A 45 -15.66 -3.82 2.73
CA THR A 45 -14.88 -4.95 3.25
C THR A 45 -13.38 -4.82 2.93
N PHE A 46 -13.03 -4.30 1.74
CA PHE A 46 -11.64 -4.05 1.38
C PHE A 46 -11.01 -2.97 2.27
N LYS A 47 -11.73 -1.87 2.53
CA LYS A 47 -11.26 -0.79 3.42
C LYS A 47 -11.10 -1.25 4.87
N GLU A 48 -12.01 -2.09 5.33
CA GLU A 48 -11.98 -2.67 6.68
C GLU A 48 -10.76 -3.56 6.94
N VAL A 49 -10.23 -4.23 5.90
CA VAL A 49 -8.99 -5.00 6.03
C VAL A 49 -7.83 -4.11 6.47
N TYR A 50 -7.74 -2.87 5.98
CA TYR A 50 -6.70 -1.93 6.42
C TYR A 50 -6.93 -1.44 7.85
N ILE A 51 -8.20 -1.14 8.20
CA ILE A 51 -8.56 -0.61 9.53
C ILE A 51 -8.31 -1.64 10.64
N HIS A 52 -8.58 -2.91 10.35
CA HIS A 52 -8.40 -3.98 11.34
C HIS A 52 -7.02 -4.64 11.30
N SER A 53 -6.15 -4.24 10.36
CA SER A 53 -4.81 -4.79 10.27
C SER A 53 -3.92 -4.33 11.43
N LYS A 54 -3.00 -5.20 11.81
CA LYS A 54 -1.97 -4.96 12.82
C LYS A 54 -0.59 -4.95 12.17
N PRO A 55 0.45 -4.47 12.86
CA PRO A 55 1.81 -4.49 12.31
C PRO A 55 2.28 -5.88 11.83
N GLU A 56 1.91 -6.92 12.57
CA GLU A 56 2.24 -8.32 12.27
C GLU A 56 1.53 -8.89 11.04
N ASP A 57 0.40 -8.29 10.65
CA ASP A 57 -0.37 -8.74 9.47
C ASP A 57 0.25 -8.25 8.16
N VAL A 58 1.23 -7.34 8.20
CA VAL A 58 1.84 -6.75 7.01
C VAL A 58 3.03 -7.60 6.57
N LEU A 59 2.80 -8.47 5.57
CA LEU A 59 3.75 -9.46 5.10
C LEU A 59 4.38 -9.06 3.76
N ILE A 60 5.57 -9.61 3.49
CA ILE A 60 6.18 -9.58 2.15
C ILE A 60 5.79 -10.87 1.44
N ILE A 61 5.15 -10.75 0.28
CA ILE A 61 4.68 -11.88 -0.53
C ILE A 61 5.39 -11.92 -1.88
N GLU A 62 5.52 -13.11 -2.45
CA GLU A 62 5.94 -13.29 -3.82
C GLU A 62 4.80 -12.92 -4.77
N SER A 63 5.11 -12.04 -5.72
CA SER A 63 4.13 -11.61 -6.71
C SER A 63 4.38 -12.28 -8.05
N PRO A 64 3.33 -12.68 -8.80
CA PRO A 64 3.46 -13.22 -10.14
C PRO A 64 4.17 -12.31 -11.15
N VAL A 65 4.34 -11.04 -10.82
CA VAL A 65 5.03 -10.05 -11.66
C VAL A 65 6.54 -9.99 -11.45
N GLY A 66 7.10 -10.90 -10.66
CA GLY A 66 8.55 -11.04 -10.47
C GLY A 66 9.19 -10.09 -9.46
N MET A 67 8.42 -9.26 -8.78
CA MET A 67 8.89 -8.41 -7.70
C MET A 67 8.16 -8.73 -6.40
N PRO A 68 8.85 -8.78 -5.25
CA PRO A 68 8.18 -8.96 -3.97
C PRO A 68 7.22 -7.79 -3.72
N GLY A 69 6.05 -8.09 -3.19
CA GLY A 69 5.04 -7.11 -2.79
C GLY A 69 4.80 -7.15 -1.29
N ARG A 70 4.32 -6.06 -0.72
CA ARG A 70 3.86 -6.04 0.66
C ARG A 70 2.33 -6.08 0.67
N ALA A 71 1.76 -6.99 1.46
CA ALA A 71 0.33 -7.21 1.52
C ALA A 71 -0.13 -7.43 2.97
N ILE A 72 -1.42 -7.24 3.21
CA ILE A 72 -2.04 -7.59 4.49
C ILE A 72 -2.39 -9.08 4.45
N ASP A 73 -1.99 -9.83 5.49
CA ASP A 73 -2.29 -11.25 5.63
C ASP A 73 -3.79 -11.54 5.52
N GLY A 74 -4.11 -12.66 4.93
CA GLY A 74 -5.48 -13.10 4.75
C GLY A 74 -5.59 -14.55 4.28
N GLU A 75 -6.81 -15.05 4.25
CA GLU A 75 -7.11 -16.42 3.82
C GLU A 75 -6.53 -16.73 2.43
N PHE A 76 -6.63 -15.79 1.49
CA PHE A 76 -6.11 -15.95 0.14
C PHE A 76 -4.60 -16.18 0.12
N ILE A 77 -3.83 -15.36 0.85
CA ILE A 77 -2.35 -15.47 0.89
C ILE A 77 -1.95 -16.82 1.47
N ARG A 78 -2.57 -17.24 2.56
CA ARG A 78 -2.34 -18.56 3.17
C ARG A 78 -2.70 -19.73 2.24
N ASN A 79 -3.73 -19.56 1.39
CA ASN A 79 -4.09 -20.56 0.38
C ASN A 79 -3.08 -20.58 -0.79
N VAL A 80 -2.54 -19.43 -1.16
CA VAL A 80 -1.45 -19.34 -2.16
C VAL A 80 -0.21 -20.11 -1.67
N GLU A 81 0.19 -19.92 -0.42
CA GLU A 81 1.32 -20.65 0.19
C GLU A 81 1.10 -22.17 0.19
N LYS A 82 -0.14 -22.60 0.36
CA LYS A 82 -0.54 -24.03 0.26
C LYS A 82 -0.67 -24.53 -1.18
N GLY A 83 -0.45 -23.67 -2.19
CA GLY A 83 -0.56 -24.00 -3.61
C GLY A 83 -2.00 -24.21 -4.12
N GLN A 84 -3.02 -23.74 -3.38
CA GLN A 84 -4.44 -23.96 -3.70
C GLN A 84 -5.01 -22.95 -4.71
N GLU A 85 -4.30 -21.85 -4.99
CA GLU A 85 -4.78 -20.73 -5.82
C GLU A 85 -4.18 -20.70 -7.23
N LYS A 86 -3.55 -21.80 -7.69
CA LYS A 86 -2.95 -21.88 -9.02
C LYS A 86 -3.99 -21.62 -10.12
N PRO A 87 -3.70 -20.73 -11.10
CA PRO A 87 -4.61 -20.46 -12.20
C PRO A 87 -4.75 -21.69 -13.11
N LYS A 88 -5.98 -22.06 -13.45
CA LYS A 88 -6.25 -23.13 -14.43
C LYS A 88 -6.12 -22.64 -15.88
N CYS A 89 -6.36 -21.36 -16.12
CA CYS A 89 -6.27 -20.71 -17.43
C CYS A 89 -5.97 -19.22 -17.25
N CYS A 90 -5.46 -18.57 -18.29
CA CYS A 90 -5.29 -17.13 -18.35
C CYS A 90 -6.40 -16.50 -19.21
N SER A 91 -7.33 -15.77 -18.58
CA SER A 91 -8.41 -15.08 -19.27
C SER A 91 -8.10 -13.61 -19.61
N PHE A 92 -7.05 -13.05 -19.02
CA PHE A 92 -6.78 -11.61 -19.09
C PHE A 92 -5.64 -11.24 -20.03
N HIS A 93 -4.68 -12.14 -20.26
CA HIS A 93 -3.47 -11.90 -21.07
C HIS A 93 -2.81 -10.53 -20.77
N CYS A 94 -2.79 -10.16 -19.47
CA CYS A 94 -2.50 -8.80 -19.01
C CYS A 94 -1.01 -8.47 -18.96
N ILE A 95 -0.14 -9.44 -18.76
CA ILE A 95 1.30 -9.26 -18.60
C ILE A 95 2.03 -10.19 -19.59
N LYS A 96 2.82 -9.60 -20.48
CA LYS A 96 3.52 -10.33 -21.55
C LYS A 96 4.47 -11.42 -21.03
N THR A 97 5.10 -11.18 -19.89
CA THR A 97 6.08 -12.10 -19.25
C THR A 97 5.44 -13.09 -18.28
N CYS A 98 4.11 -13.04 -18.08
CA CYS A 98 3.43 -13.93 -17.16
C CYS A 98 3.23 -15.31 -17.75
N ASP A 99 3.90 -16.32 -17.17
CA ASP A 99 3.59 -17.72 -17.39
C ASP A 99 2.58 -18.18 -16.34
N TYR A 100 1.30 -18.23 -16.71
CA TYR A 100 0.23 -18.56 -15.78
C TYR A 100 0.33 -19.99 -15.22
N GLN A 101 0.99 -20.92 -15.93
CA GLN A 101 1.18 -22.30 -15.48
C GLN A 101 2.17 -22.40 -14.31
N LYS A 102 3.13 -21.48 -14.26
CA LYS A 102 4.13 -21.37 -13.19
C LYS A 102 3.74 -20.38 -12.09
N SER A 103 2.80 -19.50 -12.39
CA SER A 103 2.36 -18.47 -11.43
C SER A 103 1.64 -19.08 -10.24
N PRO A 104 1.92 -18.61 -9.01
CA PRO A 104 1.22 -19.08 -7.80
C PRO A 104 -0.27 -18.69 -7.79
N TYR A 105 -0.63 -17.58 -8.44
CA TYR A 105 -2.01 -17.10 -8.60
C TYR A 105 -2.12 -16.08 -9.74
N CYS A 106 -3.33 -15.75 -10.15
CA CYS A 106 -3.58 -14.68 -11.12
C CYS A 106 -3.75 -13.34 -10.40
N ILE A 107 -2.77 -12.42 -10.56
CA ILE A 107 -2.76 -11.13 -9.85
C ILE A 107 -3.97 -10.26 -10.19
N ILE A 108 -4.36 -10.15 -11.47
CA ILE A 108 -5.53 -9.34 -11.87
C ILE A 108 -6.80 -9.86 -11.22
N LYS A 109 -7.01 -11.18 -11.23
CA LYS A 109 -8.18 -11.81 -10.62
C LYS A 109 -8.20 -11.59 -9.10
N ALA A 110 -7.06 -11.72 -8.44
CA ALA A 110 -6.95 -11.51 -7.00
C ALA A 110 -7.25 -10.06 -6.62
N LEU A 111 -6.66 -9.07 -7.31
CA LEU A 111 -6.89 -7.66 -7.04
C LEU A 111 -8.33 -7.23 -7.35
N TYR A 112 -8.91 -7.73 -8.46
CA TYR A 112 -10.31 -7.47 -8.80
C TYR A 112 -11.26 -8.02 -7.73
N ASN A 113 -11.06 -9.27 -7.29
CA ASN A 113 -11.86 -9.87 -6.24
C ASN A 113 -11.77 -9.07 -4.93
N ALA A 114 -10.56 -8.67 -4.55
CA ALA A 114 -10.33 -7.85 -3.35
C ALA A 114 -11.08 -6.52 -3.43
N ALA A 115 -10.95 -5.78 -4.54
CA ALA A 115 -11.64 -4.50 -4.72
C ALA A 115 -13.16 -4.65 -4.63
N LYS A 116 -13.72 -5.79 -5.07
CA LYS A 116 -15.15 -6.12 -4.96
C LYS A 116 -15.56 -6.67 -3.57
N GLY A 117 -14.62 -6.80 -2.63
CA GLY A 117 -14.88 -7.28 -1.27
C GLY A 117 -14.77 -8.78 -1.06
N ASN A 118 -14.42 -9.54 -2.10
CA ASN A 118 -14.21 -10.98 -1.97
C ASN A 118 -12.76 -11.25 -1.51
N MET A 119 -12.49 -10.99 -0.23
CA MET A 119 -11.17 -11.15 0.37
C MET A 119 -10.73 -12.62 0.51
N LYS A 120 -11.65 -13.57 0.40
CA LYS A 120 -11.29 -15.01 0.36
C LYS A 120 -10.57 -15.39 -0.93
N ARG A 121 -10.77 -14.64 -2.02
CA ARG A 121 -10.17 -14.87 -3.35
C ARG A 121 -9.32 -13.70 -3.83
N GLY A 122 -8.89 -12.84 -2.91
CA GLY A 122 -8.09 -11.67 -3.20
C GLY A 122 -7.36 -11.17 -1.96
N TYR A 123 -6.45 -10.23 -2.17
CA TYR A 123 -5.66 -9.64 -1.11
C TYR A 123 -5.45 -8.15 -1.35
N ALA A 124 -5.05 -7.44 -0.30
CA ALA A 124 -4.77 -6.02 -0.34
C ALA A 124 -3.25 -5.77 -0.29
N PHE A 125 -2.71 -5.08 -1.31
CA PHE A 125 -1.36 -4.52 -1.21
C PHE A 125 -1.35 -3.38 -0.20
N ALA A 126 -0.32 -3.30 0.62
CA ALA A 126 -0.23 -2.34 1.70
C ALA A 126 1.17 -1.73 1.82
N GLY A 127 1.25 -0.50 2.27
CA GLY A 127 2.48 0.07 2.79
C GLY A 127 2.82 -0.52 4.17
N SER A 128 4.07 -0.38 4.63
CA SER A 128 4.52 -0.90 5.93
C SER A 128 3.71 -0.41 7.12
N ASN A 129 3.11 0.77 7.01
CA ASN A 129 2.34 1.43 8.06
C ASN A 129 0.83 1.49 7.75
N ALA A 130 0.32 0.56 6.93
CA ALA A 130 -1.10 0.54 6.54
C ALA A 130 -2.03 0.38 7.74
N PHE A 131 -1.58 -0.32 8.78
CA PHE A 131 -2.28 -0.53 10.05
C PHE A 131 -2.55 0.77 10.85
N LEU A 132 -1.94 1.90 10.48
CA LEU A 132 -2.22 3.20 11.09
C LEU A 132 -3.54 3.84 10.62
N SER A 133 -4.24 3.21 9.69
CA SER A 133 -5.55 3.65 9.22
C SER A 133 -6.64 3.18 10.18
N GLU A 134 -7.04 4.01 11.12
CA GLU A 134 -7.99 3.64 12.19
C GLU A 134 -9.46 3.73 11.78
N LYS A 135 -9.79 4.55 10.77
CA LYS A 135 -11.17 4.81 10.35
C LYS A 135 -11.25 5.32 8.92
N ILE A 136 -12.44 5.23 8.34
CA ILE A 136 -12.73 5.86 7.04
C ILE A 136 -12.90 7.36 7.23
N ARG A 137 -12.18 8.14 6.41
CA ARG A 137 -12.19 9.61 6.41
C ARG A 137 -12.46 10.12 5.00
N SER A 138 -12.80 11.40 4.86
CA SER A 138 -12.80 12.03 3.53
C SER A 138 -11.36 12.31 3.07
N VAL A 139 -11.14 12.36 1.75
CA VAL A 139 -9.86 12.77 1.16
C VAL A 139 -9.46 14.17 1.67
N LYS A 140 -10.43 15.08 1.83
CA LYS A 140 -10.19 16.41 2.37
C LYS A 140 -9.60 16.36 3.78
N GLU A 141 -10.16 15.53 4.67
CA GLU A 141 -9.64 15.36 6.03
C GLU A 141 -8.22 14.76 6.02
N VAL A 142 -7.97 13.76 5.17
CA VAL A 142 -6.64 13.16 5.02
C VAL A 142 -5.61 14.21 4.59
N ILE A 143 -5.91 14.99 3.55
CA ILE A 143 -5.00 16.03 3.04
C ILE A 143 -4.78 17.12 4.08
N THR A 144 -5.84 17.55 4.76
CA THR A 144 -5.72 18.57 5.83
C THR A 144 -4.82 18.09 6.96
N THR A 145 -5.00 16.84 7.40
CA THR A 145 -4.14 16.23 8.43
C THR A 145 -2.69 16.18 7.97
N LEU A 146 -2.44 15.66 6.75
CA LEU A 146 -1.08 15.56 6.18
C LEU A 146 -0.39 16.93 6.08
N ASN A 147 -1.11 17.97 5.66
CA ASN A 147 -0.56 19.32 5.56
C ASN A 147 -0.18 19.89 6.93
N ASN A 148 -1.08 19.76 7.92
CA ASN A 148 -0.83 20.25 9.27
C ASN A 148 0.38 19.54 9.91
N GLU A 149 0.42 18.23 9.81
CA GLU A 149 1.53 17.43 10.36
C GLU A 149 2.85 17.67 9.61
N PHE A 150 2.80 17.91 8.28
CA PHE A 150 3.98 18.30 7.50
C PHE A 150 4.54 19.65 7.96
N LEU A 151 3.68 20.65 8.19
CA LEU A 151 4.10 21.95 8.71
C LEU A 151 4.76 21.82 10.08
N LEU A 152 4.18 21.04 10.99
CA LEU A 152 4.77 20.76 12.29
C LEU A 152 6.13 20.04 12.18
N ALA A 153 6.22 19.05 11.33
CA ALA A 153 7.46 18.31 11.10
C ALA A 153 8.57 19.19 10.50
N THR A 154 8.25 20.09 9.60
CA THR A 154 9.22 21.03 9.02
C THR A 154 9.72 22.04 10.06
N CYS A 155 8.87 22.49 10.97
CA CYS A 155 9.28 23.34 12.08
C CYS A 155 10.23 22.61 13.04
N GLN A 156 10.01 21.33 13.31
CA GLN A 156 10.87 20.51 14.17
C GLN A 156 12.24 20.19 13.54
N LEU A 157 12.26 20.03 12.21
CA LEU A 157 13.47 19.71 11.44
C LEU A 157 14.27 20.96 11.03
N ALA A 158 13.74 22.17 11.25
CA ALA A 158 14.48 23.39 11.01
C ALA A 158 15.68 23.45 11.98
N PRO A 159 16.92 23.70 11.48
CA PRO A 159 18.07 23.85 12.36
C PRO A 159 17.78 24.96 13.37
N ALA A 160 18.02 24.69 14.66
CA ALA A 160 17.94 25.71 15.69
C ALA A 160 18.83 26.87 15.22
N LYS A 161 18.25 28.04 14.98
CA LYS A 161 19.02 29.25 14.68
C LYS A 161 20.04 29.42 15.82
N MET A 162 21.30 29.21 15.52
CA MET A 162 22.36 29.54 16.43
C MET A 162 22.16 31.02 16.83
N LYS A 163 21.79 31.22 18.10
CA LYS A 163 21.83 32.56 18.69
C LYS A 163 23.28 33.00 18.66
N THR A 164 23.60 33.89 17.75
CA THR A 164 24.82 34.73 17.79
C THR A 164 24.72 35.73 18.93
#